data_d8a841bbeb8fc472d26a5150554f32ee
#
_entry.id   d8a841bbeb8fc472d26a5150554f32ee
#
_cell.length_a   1.000
_cell.length_b   1.000
_cell.length_c   1.000
_cell.angle_alpha   90.00
_cell.angle_beta   90.00
_cell.angle_gamma   90.00
#
_symmetry.space_group_name_H-M   'P 1'
#
loop_
_entity.id
_entity.type
_entity.pdbx_description
1 polymer ?
#
loop_
_entity_poly.entity_id
_entity_poly.type
_entity_poly.pdbx_seq_one_letter_code
_entity_poly.pdbx_strand_id
1 'polypeptide(L)'
;MKHKLLTGSLSFTVGMGFSALPAVAQQSPASTEVKPNVIIINVDDLGYGDIGCYGATKVKTPNIDRLASQGRSFMDAHSSSAVSTPSRYGLMTGQYPCREDIWGAIFLNQTLQIDTARTTIAYVMKRSGYSTAIVGKWHLGFRTDEKMDWNKELAPGPLELGFDYYFGVPILNSHPPFVYVENHHVVGYDPNDPFVRGKRAETEEFDEKFGINSIGGATAVATTLKDRAVQWIKEHKDSPFFLYYATTNIHHPFTPAERFVGTSEAGPYGDSIHELDWVVGEIMRTLDEEGLAGNTLLIFTS
;
A
#
# COMPACT_ATOMS: atom_id res chain seq x y z
N MET A 1 50.29 70.36 43.52
CA MET A 1 49.25 71.40 43.70
C MET A 1 48.25 71.20 42.55
N LYS A 2 47.32 70.54 42.65
CA LYS A 2 45.91 70.51 43.04
C LYS A 2 45.12 71.69 42.48
N HIS A 3 44.31 71.42 41.48
CA HIS A 3 43.06 72.14 41.30
C HIS A 3 41.95 71.20 40.88
N LYS A 4 40.91 71.12 41.67
CA LYS A 4 39.62 70.46 41.35
C LYS A 4 38.82 71.42 40.47
N LEU A 5 38.21 70.88 39.43
CA LEU A 5 37.11 71.54 38.75
C LEU A 5 35.88 70.63 38.89
N LEU A 6 34.85 71.17 39.53
CA LEU A 6 33.51 70.60 39.50
C LEU A 6 32.82 71.07 38.21
N THR A 7 32.30 70.19 37.47
CA THR A 7 31.31 70.48 36.43
C THR A 7 30.03 69.69 36.72
N GLY A 8 29.00 70.40 37.09
CA GLY A 8 27.66 69.88 37.27
C GLY A 8 27.02 69.67 35.89
N SER A 9 26.55 68.50 35.66
CA SER A 9 25.77 68.20 34.48
C SER A 9 24.30 68.03 34.86
N LEU A 10 23.45 68.88 34.31
CA LEU A 10 22.00 68.83 34.45
C LEU A 10 21.46 67.83 33.37
N SER A 11 20.98 66.72 33.83
CA SER A 11 20.30 65.76 32.91
C SER A 11 18.79 66.02 32.90
N PHE A 12 18.29 66.43 31.75
CA PHE A 12 16.86 66.49 31.48
C PHE A 12 16.41 65.13 30.99
N THR A 13 15.59 64.45 31.77
CA THR A 13 14.96 63.20 31.35
C THR A 13 13.59 63.51 30.70
N VAL A 14 13.48 63.37 29.37
CA VAL A 14 12.21 63.45 28.69
C VAL A 14 11.62 62.05 28.73
N GLY A 15 10.59 61.85 29.55
CA GLY A 15 9.83 60.58 29.56
C GLY A 15 8.90 60.50 28.34
N MET A 16 9.25 59.72 27.35
CA MET A 16 8.29 59.27 26.32
C MET A 16 7.50 58.08 26.86
N GLY A 17 6.25 58.34 27.24
CA GLY A 17 5.29 57.28 27.56
C GLY A 17 4.90 56.53 26.28
N PHE A 18 5.42 55.33 26.06
CA PHE A 18 4.90 54.41 25.07
C PHE A 18 3.67 53.69 25.65
N SER A 19 2.48 54.12 25.23
CA SER A 19 1.25 53.36 25.43
C SER A 19 1.31 52.11 24.57
N ALA A 20 1.66 50.95 25.15
CA ALA A 20 1.54 49.67 24.49
C ALA A 20 0.06 49.33 24.31
N LEU A 21 -0.45 49.45 23.10
CA LEU A 21 -1.73 48.83 22.72
C LEU A 21 -1.57 47.33 22.79
N PRO A 22 -2.53 46.59 23.39
CA PRO A 22 -2.48 45.15 23.37
C PRO A 22 -2.59 44.69 21.91
N ALA A 23 -1.56 44.02 21.41
CA ALA A 23 -1.63 43.31 20.14
C ALA A 23 -2.66 42.19 20.30
N VAL A 24 -3.85 42.41 19.78
CA VAL A 24 -4.82 41.32 19.57
C VAL A 24 -4.18 40.40 18.53
N ALA A 25 -3.65 39.26 18.98
CA ALA A 25 -3.22 38.20 18.10
C ALA A 25 -4.47 37.75 17.34
N GLN A 26 -4.58 38.21 16.09
CA GLN A 26 -5.54 37.69 15.15
C GLN A 26 -5.19 36.20 14.94
N GLN A 27 -5.87 35.30 15.65
CA GLN A 27 -5.85 33.87 15.31
C GLN A 27 -6.43 33.78 13.89
N SER A 28 -5.54 33.56 12.95
CA SER A 28 -5.97 33.12 11.61
C SER A 28 -6.88 31.91 11.83
N PRO A 29 -8.06 31.85 11.20
CA PRO A 29 -8.89 30.66 11.27
C PRO A 29 -7.99 29.50 10.85
N ALA A 30 -7.93 28.45 11.68
CA ALA A 30 -7.27 27.21 11.32
C ALA A 30 -7.85 26.80 9.96
N SER A 31 -7.04 26.89 8.92
CA SER A 31 -7.42 26.31 7.64
C SER A 31 -7.71 24.84 7.96
N THR A 32 -8.93 24.41 7.77
CA THR A 32 -9.25 22.98 7.76
C THR A 32 -8.55 22.43 6.53
N GLU A 33 -7.27 22.13 6.67
CA GLU A 33 -6.46 21.56 5.61
C GLU A 33 -7.06 20.19 5.27
N VAL A 34 -7.70 20.13 4.10
CA VAL A 34 -8.32 18.89 3.64
C VAL A 34 -7.19 17.92 3.34
N LYS A 35 -7.08 16.89 4.15
CA LYS A 35 -6.05 15.85 3.98
C LYS A 35 -6.34 15.08 2.70
N PRO A 36 -5.35 14.91 1.81
CA PRO A 36 -5.54 14.11 0.60
C PRO A 36 -5.67 12.61 0.96
N ASN A 37 -6.47 11.89 0.20
CA ASN A 37 -6.40 10.43 0.21
C ASN A 37 -5.05 9.97 -0.35
N VAL A 38 -4.59 8.82 0.08
CA VAL A 38 -3.34 8.24 -0.40
C VAL A 38 -3.59 6.80 -0.84
N ILE A 39 -3.25 6.49 -2.09
CA ILE A 39 -3.31 5.14 -2.62
C ILE A 39 -1.92 4.78 -3.15
N ILE A 40 -1.38 3.65 -2.70
CA ILE A 40 -0.17 3.04 -3.26
C ILE A 40 -0.58 1.78 -4.01
N ILE A 41 -0.39 1.77 -5.32
CA ILE A 41 -0.50 0.56 -6.15
C ILE A 41 0.91 -0.02 -6.26
N ASN A 42 1.15 -1.12 -5.55
CA ASN A 42 2.42 -1.83 -5.57
C ASN A 42 2.30 -3.08 -6.43
N VAL A 43 3.00 -3.09 -7.54
CA VAL A 43 2.99 -4.21 -8.51
C VAL A 43 4.05 -5.24 -8.13
N ASP A 44 3.81 -6.48 -8.51
CA ASP A 44 4.70 -7.60 -8.22
C ASP A 44 5.43 -8.03 -9.50
N ASP A 45 6.76 -7.89 -9.53
CA ASP A 45 7.65 -8.28 -10.62
C ASP A 45 7.48 -7.51 -11.95
N LEU A 46 6.98 -6.28 -11.95
CA LEU A 46 6.93 -5.44 -13.15
C LEU A 46 8.29 -4.79 -13.40
N GLY A 47 8.86 -5.03 -14.58
CA GLY A 47 10.10 -4.40 -15.00
C GLY A 47 9.91 -2.93 -15.41
N TYR A 48 10.96 -2.13 -15.22
CA TYR A 48 10.95 -0.71 -15.55
C TYR A 48 10.51 -0.43 -17.00
N GLY A 49 11.00 -1.21 -17.96
CA GLY A 49 10.72 -1.05 -19.39
C GLY A 49 9.43 -1.73 -19.89
N ASP A 50 8.58 -2.23 -19.00
CA ASP A 50 7.43 -3.05 -19.37
C ASP A 50 6.11 -2.29 -19.49
N ILE A 51 6.15 -0.96 -19.39
CA ILE A 51 4.98 -0.07 -19.55
C ILE A 51 5.24 1.03 -20.59
N GLY A 52 4.17 1.54 -21.20
CA GLY A 52 4.25 2.47 -22.33
C GLY A 52 5.00 3.76 -22.01
N CYS A 53 4.74 4.39 -20.86
CA CYS A 53 5.40 5.63 -20.45
C CYS A 53 6.93 5.49 -20.25
N TYR A 54 7.44 4.28 -20.13
CA TYR A 54 8.89 3.97 -20.08
C TYR A 54 9.40 3.26 -21.33
N GLY A 55 8.60 3.21 -22.42
CA GLY A 55 9.07 2.82 -23.75
C GLY A 55 8.71 1.40 -24.18
N ALA A 56 7.83 0.69 -23.48
CA ALA A 56 7.30 -0.59 -23.96
C ALA A 56 6.55 -0.41 -25.27
N THR A 57 6.76 -1.33 -26.20
CA THR A 57 6.12 -1.30 -27.53
C THR A 57 5.18 -2.48 -27.79
N LYS A 58 5.40 -3.61 -27.11
CA LYS A 58 4.63 -4.85 -27.27
C LYS A 58 3.42 -4.98 -26.34
N VAL A 59 3.33 -4.05 -25.38
CA VAL A 59 2.22 -3.92 -24.45
C VAL A 59 1.65 -2.52 -24.51
N LYS A 60 0.37 -2.39 -24.22
CA LYS A 60 -0.32 -1.09 -24.20
C LYS A 60 -0.84 -0.84 -22.79
N THR A 61 -0.41 0.27 -22.19
CA THR A 61 -0.77 0.64 -20.81
C THR A 61 -1.39 2.04 -20.75
N PRO A 62 -2.52 2.28 -21.46
CA PRO A 62 -3.08 3.63 -21.61
C PRO A 62 -3.49 4.27 -20.28
N ASN A 63 -3.91 3.48 -19.27
CA ASN A 63 -4.30 4.01 -17.97
C ASN A 63 -3.08 4.39 -17.13
N ILE A 64 -2.05 3.54 -17.10
CA ILE A 64 -0.78 3.84 -16.44
C ILE A 64 -0.10 5.02 -17.12
N ASP A 65 -0.13 5.09 -18.46
CA ASP A 65 0.43 6.20 -19.23
C ASP A 65 -0.32 7.51 -18.95
N ARG A 66 -1.67 7.44 -18.79
CA ARG A 66 -2.48 8.58 -18.34
C ARG A 66 -2.06 9.05 -16.95
N LEU A 67 -1.89 8.13 -16.01
CA LEU A 67 -1.42 8.45 -14.65
C LEU A 67 -0.04 9.15 -14.70
N ALA A 68 0.89 8.62 -15.49
CA ALA A 68 2.22 9.20 -15.67
C ALA A 68 2.14 10.62 -16.26
N SER A 69 1.26 10.85 -17.25
CA SER A 69 1.09 12.16 -17.90
C SER A 69 0.45 13.21 -17.00
N GLN A 70 -0.33 12.79 -16.01
CA GLN A 70 -1.01 13.67 -15.04
C GLN A 70 -0.19 13.92 -13.79
N GLY A 71 0.95 13.25 -13.64
CA GLY A 71 1.75 13.25 -12.42
C GLY A 71 3.23 13.48 -12.65
N ARG A 72 4.01 12.82 -11.84
CA ARG A 72 5.48 12.83 -11.90
C ARG A 72 6.01 11.43 -12.11
N SER A 73 6.76 11.23 -13.19
CA SER A 73 7.50 9.99 -13.44
C SER A 73 8.92 10.09 -12.86
N PHE A 74 9.35 9.04 -12.19
CA PHE A 74 10.68 8.93 -11.59
C PHE A 74 11.54 8.06 -12.49
N MET A 75 12.66 8.63 -12.97
CA MET A 75 13.56 7.95 -13.92
C MET A 75 14.67 7.17 -13.21
N ASP A 76 14.83 7.36 -11.90
CA ASP A 76 15.90 6.75 -11.09
C ASP A 76 15.37 6.48 -9.66
N ALA A 77 14.27 5.74 -9.57
CA ALA A 77 13.71 5.28 -8.31
C ALA A 77 14.01 3.79 -8.11
N HIS A 78 14.35 3.41 -6.87
CA HIS A 78 14.79 2.07 -6.56
C HIS A 78 13.95 1.47 -5.43
N SER A 79 13.56 0.22 -5.59
CA SER A 79 13.04 -0.60 -4.50
C SER A 79 14.15 -0.91 -3.50
N SER A 80 13.80 -1.12 -2.24
CA SER A 80 14.77 -1.52 -1.21
C SER A 80 15.34 -2.93 -1.42
N SER A 81 14.70 -3.75 -2.25
CA SER A 81 15.13 -5.08 -2.66
C SER A 81 14.45 -5.48 -3.96
N ALA A 82 15.07 -6.38 -4.70
CA ALA A 82 14.49 -7.00 -5.89
C ALA A 82 13.59 -8.22 -5.58
N VAL A 83 13.39 -8.57 -4.31
CA VAL A 83 12.60 -9.71 -3.87
C VAL A 83 11.41 -9.24 -3.04
N SER A 84 10.26 -9.89 -3.22
CA SER A 84 8.96 -9.46 -2.71
C SER A 84 8.94 -9.18 -1.19
N THR A 85 9.27 -10.15 -0.35
CA THR A 85 9.21 -9.97 1.11
C THR A 85 10.10 -8.82 1.60
N PRO A 86 11.41 -8.78 1.27
CA PRO A 86 12.25 -7.68 1.72
C PRO A 86 11.86 -6.33 1.13
N SER A 87 11.38 -6.28 -0.12
CA SER A 87 10.88 -5.04 -0.72
C SER A 87 9.67 -4.50 0.06
N ARG A 88 8.68 -5.37 0.35
CA ARG A 88 7.49 -5.02 1.14
C ARG A 88 7.83 -4.62 2.56
N TYR A 89 8.80 -5.30 3.18
CA TYR A 89 9.33 -4.91 4.49
C TYR A 89 9.83 -3.46 4.46
N GLY A 90 10.67 -3.14 3.47
CA GLY A 90 11.21 -1.79 3.33
C GLY A 90 10.14 -0.72 3.09
N LEU A 91 9.14 -1.02 2.26
CA LEU A 91 8.01 -0.12 2.00
C LEU A 91 7.18 0.12 3.27
N MET A 92 6.91 -0.93 4.05
CA MET A 92 6.11 -0.80 5.28
C MET A 92 6.85 -0.06 6.39
N THR A 93 8.15 -0.29 6.54
CA THR A 93 8.92 0.17 7.71
C THR A 93 9.81 1.38 7.45
N GLY A 94 10.07 1.72 6.20
CA GLY A 94 11.05 2.74 5.82
C GLY A 94 12.50 2.33 6.13
N GLN A 95 12.78 1.06 6.34
CA GLN A 95 14.11 0.54 6.67
C GLN A 95 14.60 -0.49 5.65
N TYR A 96 15.90 -0.55 5.44
CA TYR A 96 16.47 -1.60 4.63
C TYR A 96 16.29 -2.97 5.29
N PRO A 97 15.77 -3.97 4.58
CA PRO A 97 15.45 -5.29 5.13
C PRO A 97 16.68 -6.05 5.63
N CYS A 98 17.85 -5.80 5.06
CA CYS A 98 19.12 -6.40 5.49
C CYS A 98 19.52 -6.05 6.94
N ARG A 99 18.92 -5.02 7.54
CA ARG A 99 19.15 -4.70 8.96
C ARG A 99 18.48 -5.68 9.91
N GLU A 100 17.48 -6.39 9.43
CA GLU A 100 16.73 -7.42 10.16
C GLU A 100 17.01 -8.82 9.58
N ASP A 101 18.09 -8.97 8.83
CA ASP A 101 18.50 -10.23 8.19
C ASP A 101 17.44 -10.82 7.22
N ILE A 102 16.61 -9.95 6.61
CA ILE A 102 15.58 -10.36 5.66
C ILE A 102 16.14 -10.23 4.24
N TRP A 103 16.58 -11.35 3.66
CA TRP A 103 17.25 -11.40 2.37
C TRP A 103 16.41 -12.01 1.24
N GLY A 104 15.43 -12.84 1.57
CA GLY A 104 14.67 -13.62 0.61
C GLY A 104 13.17 -13.59 0.86
N ALA A 105 12.44 -14.19 -0.08
CA ALA A 105 11.00 -14.38 0.05
C ALA A 105 10.69 -15.40 1.15
N ILE A 106 9.65 -15.10 1.93
CA ILE A 106 9.13 -16.07 2.90
C ILE A 106 8.26 -17.11 2.20
N PHE A 107 8.12 -18.24 2.86
CA PHE A 107 7.26 -19.35 2.44
C PHE A 107 6.09 -19.54 3.40
N LEU A 108 5.22 -20.48 3.07
CA LEU A 108 3.93 -20.77 3.68
C LEU A 108 3.82 -20.75 5.21
N ASN A 109 4.87 -21.10 5.91
CA ASN A 109 4.85 -21.33 7.38
C ASN A 109 5.64 -20.27 8.14
N GLN A 110 6.06 -19.20 7.52
CA GLN A 110 6.88 -18.21 8.21
C GLN A 110 6.00 -17.22 8.97
N THR A 111 6.47 -16.89 10.16
CA THR A 111 5.86 -15.94 11.07
C THR A 111 5.93 -14.53 10.53
N LEU A 112 5.21 -13.61 11.18
CA LEU A 112 5.22 -12.20 10.87
C LEU A 112 6.65 -11.64 10.90
N GLN A 113 7.06 -11.01 9.80
CA GLN A 113 8.43 -10.50 9.61
C GLN A 113 8.63 -9.10 10.18
N ILE A 114 7.58 -8.44 10.58
CA ILE A 114 7.63 -7.09 11.18
C ILE A 114 7.19 -7.21 12.63
N ASP A 115 8.04 -6.76 13.54
CA ASP A 115 7.68 -6.64 14.95
C ASP A 115 6.50 -5.65 15.10
N THR A 116 5.46 -6.06 15.80
CA THR A 116 4.25 -5.25 16.03
C THR A 116 4.51 -3.96 16.81
N ALA A 117 5.62 -3.89 17.54
CA ALA A 117 6.07 -2.65 18.18
C ALA A 117 6.71 -1.65 17.20
N ARG A 118 7.00 -2.07 15.97
CA ARG A 118 7.63 -1.22 14.97
C ARG A 118 6.61 -0.28 14.32
N THR A 119 6.99 0.97 14.19
CA THR A 119 6.19 1.95 13.44
C THR A 119 6.22 1.62 11.95
N THR A 120 5.04 1.46 11.35
CA THR A 120 4.84 1.24 9.92
C THR A 120 4.21 2.46 9.27
N ILE A 121 4.24 2.53 7.93
CA ILE A 121 3.51 3.56 7.19
C ILE A 121 2.01 3.55 7.53
N ALA A 122 1.39 2.37 7.63
CA ALA A 122 -0.02 2.24 7.99
C ALA A 122 -0.30 2.81 9.39
N TYR A 123 0.58 2.52 10.35
CA TYR A 123 0.46 3.04 11.70
C TYR A 123 0.58 4.58 11.74
N VAL A 124 1.52 5.15 10.97
CA VAL A 124 1.66 6.62 10.84
C VAL A 124 0.40 7.23 10.25
N MET A 125 -0.13 6.65 9.18
CA MET A 125 -1.36 7.13 8.52
C MET A 125 -2.56 7.05 9.47
N LYS A 126 -2.74 5.91 10.16
CA LYS A 126 -3.81 5.73 11.16
C LYS A 126 -3.74 6.78 12.27
N ARG A 127 -2.56 7.00 12.84
CA ARG A 127 -2.36 8.05 13.86
C ARG A 127 -2.58 9.47 13.33
N SER A 128 -2.43 9.65 12.04
CA SER A 128 -2.73 10.91 11.36
C SER A 128 -4.21 11.06 11.03
N GLY A 129 -5.08 10.12 11.45
CA GLY A 129 -6.53 10.19 11.28
C GLY A 129 -7.03 9.69 9.93
N TYR A 130 -6.28 8.80 9.26
CA TYR A 130 -6.70 8.11 8.06
C TYR A 130 -7.37 6.79 8.40
N SER A 131 -8.43 6.42 7.69
CA SER A 131 -8.86 5.03 7.57
C SER A 131 -7.82 4.27 6.75
N THR A 132 -7.40 3.09 7.18
CA THR A 132 -6.26 2.40 6.56
C THR A 132 -6.62 1.01 6.08
N ALA A 133 -6.27 0.66 4.84
CA ALA A 133 -6.50 -0.67 4.31
C ALA A 133 -5.32 -1.18 3.50
N ILE A 134 -5.18 -2.49 3.51
CA ILE A 134 -4.42 -3.24 2.52
C ILE A 134 -5.35 -4.19 1.77
N VAL A 135 -5.33 -4.12 0.45
CA VAL A 135 -6.01 -5.07 -0.42
C VAL A 135 -4.99 -5.69 -1.36
N GLY A 136 -4.86 -7.01 -1.33
CA GLY A 136 -3.97 -7.76 -2.21
C GLY A 136 -2.95 -8.65 -1.52
N LYS A 137 -1.78 -8.81 -2.14
CA LYS A 137 -0.69 -9.65 -1.65
C LYS A 137 -0.06 -9.08 -0.39
N TRP A 138 -0.02 -9.88 0.68
CA TRP A 138 0.66 -9.51 1.93
C TRP A 138 2.15 -9.86 1.92
N HIS A 139 2.47 -11.11 1.91
CA HIS A 139 3.80 -11.72 1.82
C HIS A 139 4.80 -11.28 2.90
N LEU A 140 4.31 -10.96 4.09
CA LEU A 140 5.12 -10.61 5.26
C LEU A 140 4.84 -11.51 6.48
N GLY A 141 4.11 -12.62 6.28
CA GLY A 141 3.79 -13.59 7.32
C GLY A 141 2.67 -13.17 8.25
N PHE A 142 2.27 -14.11 9.09
CA PHE A 142 1.24 -13.94 10.13
C PHE A 142 1.69 -14.67 11.37
N ARG A 143 1.13 -14.28 12.55
CA ARG A 143 1.38 -14.93 13.82
C ARG A 143 2.86 -14.87 14.26
N THR A 144 3.12 -15.32 15.46
CA THR A 144 4.47 -15.37 16.03
C THR A 144 4.90 -16.79 16.43
N ASP A 145 3.98 -17.75 16.38
CA ASP A 145 4.21 -19.15 16.70
C ASP A 145 4.76 -19.93 15.49
N GLU A 146 5.59 -20.92 15.75
CA GLU A 146 6.33 -21.68 14.72
C GLU A 146 5.45 -22.48 13.76
N LYS A 147 4.20 -22.80 14.15
CA LYS A 147 3.27 -23.57 13.32
C LYS A 147 2.10 -22.71 12.85
N MET A 148 2.14 -22.35 11.58
CA MET A 148 1.00 -21.74 10.92
C MET A 148 -0.17 -22.73 10.84
N ASP A 149 -1.31 -22.33 11.36
CA ASP A 149 -2.57 -23.06 11.26
C ASP A 149 -3.63 -22.14 10.64
N TRP A 150 -3.93 -22.38 9.36
CA TRP A 150 -4.86 -21.58 8.58
C TRP A 150 -6.32 -21.74 9.02
N ASN A 151 -6.61 -22.66 9.93
CA ASN A 151 -7.93 -22.85 10.54
C ASN A 151 -8.16 -21.99 11.77
N LYS A 152 -7.16 -21.19 12.16
CA LYS A 152 -7.20 -20.33 13.33
C LYS A 152 -7.12 -18.87 12.96
N GLU A 153 -7.28 -18.04 13.94
CA GLU A 153 -7.01 -16.62 13.84
C GLU A 153 -5.56 -16.37 13.41
N LEU A 154 -5.39 -15.53 12.40
CA LEU A 154 -4.10 -15.19 11.78
C LEU A 154 -3.53 -13.89 12.36
N ALA A 155 -3.62 -13.75 13.68
CA ALA A 155 -3.08 -12.61 14.41
C ALA A 155 -1.79 -13.00 15.19
N PRO A 156 -0.80 -12.09 15.28
CA PRO A 156 -0.74 -10.79 14.62
C PRO A 156 -0.51 -10.89 13.11
N GLY A 157 -0.97 -9.86 12.41
CA GLY A 157 -0.88 -9.71 10.95
C GLY A 157 -0.95 -8.25 10.51
N PRO A 158 -1.53 -7.95 9.36
CA PRO A 158 -1.64 -6.57 8.86
C PRO A 158 -2.33 -5.59 9.82
N LEU A 159 -3.35 -6.05 10.58
CA LEU A 159 -4.12 -5.17 11.47
C LEU A 159 -3.27 -4.67 12.64
N GLU A 160 -2.43 -5.53 13.22
CA GLU A 160 -1.51 -5.16 14.31
C GLU A 160 -0.36 -4.27 13.85
N LEU A 161 -0.20 -4.13 12.54
CA LEU A 161 0.77 -3.24 11.92
C LEU A 161 0.16 -1.89 11.47
N GLY A 162 -1.09 -1.62 11.89
CA GLY A 162 -1.73 -0.33 11.72
C GLY A 162 -2.78 -0.23 10.62
N PHE A 163 -3.10 -1.32 9.92
CA PHE A 163 -4.24 -1.35 9.03
C PHE A 163 -5.55 -1.58 9.81
N ASP A 164 -6.62 -0.93 9.37
CA ASP A 164 -7.98 -1.16 9.91
C ASP A 164 -8.66 -2.31 9.17
N TYR A 165 -8.22 -2.59 7.95
CA TYR A 165 -8.81 -3.61 7.09
C TYR A 165 -7.73 -4.31 6.25
N TYR A 166 -7.87 -5.62 6.11
CA TYR A 166 -7.11 -6.47 5.20
C TYR A 166 -8.03 -7.39 4.42
N PHE A 167 -7.84 -7.43 3.10
CA PHE A 167 -8.38 -8.48 2.25
C PHE A 167 -7.34 -8.84 1.18
N GLY A 168 -6.95 -10.11 1.11
CA GLY A 168 -5.96 -10.48 0.10
C GLY A 168 -5.47 -11.91 0.18
N VAL A 169 -4.37 -12.14 -0.54
CA VAL A 169 -3.68 -13.43 -0.59
C VAL A 169 -2.45 -13.39 0.32
N PRO A 170 -2.22 -14.45 1.11
CA PRO A 170 -1.08 -14.51 2.04
C PRO A 170 0.27 -14.38 1.36
N ILE A 171 0.45 -15.07 0.23
CA ILE A 171 1.68 -15.10 -0.55
C ILE A 171 1.36 -14.70 -2.00
N LEU A 172 0.85 -15.63 -2.80
CA LEU A 172 0.55 -15.46 -4.23
C LEU A 172 -0.50 -16.47 -4.67
N ASN A 173 -0.96 -16.29 -5.91
CA ASN A 173 -1.76 -17.30 -6.63
C ASN A 173 -0.95 -18.50 -7.14
N SER A 174 0.38 -18.53 -6.95
CA SER A 174 1.29 -19.60 -7.36
C SER A 174 1.80 -20.48 -6.21
N HIS A 175 1.56 -20.07 -4.97
CA HIS A 175 2.04 -20.76 -3.78
C HIS A 175 0.92 -20.96 -2.77
N PRO A 176 0.77 -22.17 -2.22
CA PRO A 176 -0.22 -22.40 -1.18
C PRO A 176 0.08 -21.55 0.06
N PRO A 177 -0.95 -21.22 0.86
CA PRO A 177 -2.33 -21.61 0.67
C PRO A 177 -2.99 -20.75 -0.41
N PHE A 178 -3.78 -21.38 -1.25
CA PHE A 178 -4.55 -20.67 -2.29
C PHE A 178 -5.87 -20.17 -1.71
N VAL A 179 -5.77 -19.20 -0.77
CA VAL A 179 -6.91 -18.67 -0.03
C VAL A 179 -6.92 -17.16 -0.08
N TYR A 180 -8.10 -16.58 0.11
CA TYR A 180 -8.21 -15.20 0.57
C TYR A 180 -8.25 -15.18 2.09
N VAL A 181 -7.65 -14.15 2.65
CA VAL A 181 -7.77 -13.82 4.07
C VAL A 181 -8.47 -12.47 4.17
N GLU A 182 -9.48 -12.39 5.02
CA GLU A 182 -10.11 -11.14 5.40
C GLU A 182 -9.84 -10.88 6.88
N ASN A 183 -9.16 -9.78 7.15
CA ASN A 183 -8.69 -9.42 8.48
C ASN A 183 -7.82 -10.55 9.09
N HIS A 184 -8.37 -11.32 10.02
CA HIS A 184 -7.64 -12.38 10.70
C HIS A 184 -8.06 -13.79 10.29
N HIS A 185 -8.96 -13.94 9.32
CA HIS A 185 -9.53 -15.25 9.01
C HIS A 185 -9.49 -15.58 7.51
N VAL A 186 -9.30 -16.85 7.23
CA VAL A 186 -9.47 -17.38 5.87
C VAL A 186 -10.92 -17.24 5.45
N VAL A 187 -11.14 -16.68 4.28
CA VAL A 187 -12.48 -16.51 3.70
C VAL A 187 -13.08 -17.86 3.34
N GLY A 188 -14.32 -18.10 3.75
CA GLY A 188 -15.03 -19.37 3.52
C GLY A 188 -14.58 -20.52 4.43
N TYR A 189 -13.89 -20.21 5.54
CA TYR A 189 -13.55 -21.22 6.53
C TYR A 189 -14.80 -21.86 7.12
N ASP A 190 -14.85 -23.20 7.08
CA ASP A 190 -15.87 -24.03 7.74
C ASP A 190 -15.18 -24.93 8.80
N PRO A 191 -15.51 -24.80 10.09
CA PRO A 191 -14.92 -25.64 11.12
C PRO A 191 -15.27 -27.13 10.98
N ASN A 192 -16.32 -27.48 10.22
CA ASN A 192 -16.70 -28.87 9.94
C ASN A 192 -15.94 -29.44 8.72
N ASP A 193 -15.30 -28.60 7.92
CA ASP A 193 -14.46 -28.96 6.79
C ASP A 193 -13.15 -28.14 6.80
N PRO A 194 -12.28 -28.39 7.80
CA PRO A 194 -11.09 -27.58 8.01
C PRO A 194 -10.10 -27.69 6.87
N PHE A 195 -9.30 -26.64 6.70
CA PHE A 195 -8.17 -26.65 5.77
C PHE A 195 -7.20 -27.77 6.15
N VAL A 196 -7.01 -28.72 5.26
CA VAL A 196 -5.97 -29.75 5.36
C VAL A 196 -4.91 -29.40 4.33
N ARG A 197 -3.68 -29.16 4.80
CA ARG A 197 -2.54 -28.92 3.94
C ARG A 197 -2.37 -30.13 3.01
N GLY A 198 -2.79 -29.99 1.76
CA GLY A 198 -2.51 -30.93 0.69
C GLY A 198 -0.99 -31.11 0.55
N LYS A 199 -0.53 -32.26 0.06
CA LYS A 199 0.81 -32.35 -0.52
C LYS A 199 0.93 -31.16 -1.47
N ARG A 200 2.05 -30.41 -1.40
CA ARG A 200 2.38 -29.41 -2.40
C ARG A 200 1.96 -30.01 -3.72
N ALA A 201 0.94 -29.43 -4.31
CA ALA A 201 0.46 -29.96 -5.57
C ALA A 201 1.62 -29.81 -6.54
N GLU A 202 2.22 -30.91 -6.90
CA GLU A 202 3.14 -31.00 -8.05
C GLU A 202 2.37 -30.64 -9.34
N THR A 203 1.08 -30.57 -9.22
CA THR A 203 0.11 -30.07 -10.17
C THR A 203 -0.45 -28.77 -9.60
N GLU A 204 -0.49 -27.71 -10.36
CA GLU A 204 -0.97 -26.37 -10.03
C GLU A 204 -2.46 -26.32 -9.64
N GLU A 205 -2.98 -27.36 -9.00
CA GLU A 205 -4.36 -27.48 -8.57
C GLU A 205 -4.54 -26.72 -7.25
N PHE A 206 -5.35 -25.69 -7.30
CA PHE A 206 -5.82 -24.94 -6.16
C PHE A 206 -6.77 -25.79 -5.32
N ASP A 207 -6.76 -25.63 -4.00
CA ASP A 207 -7.76 -26.25 -3.14
C ASP A 207 -9.12 -25.58 -3.39
N GLU A 208 -10.05 -26.31 -4.01
CA GLU A 208 -11.39 -25.81 -4.36
C GLU A 208 -12.23 -25.40 -3.15
N LYS A 209 -11.87 -25.83 -1.97
CA LYS A 209 -12.64 -25.60 -0.73
C LYS A 209 -12.43 -24.20 -0.16
N PHE A 210 -11.28 -23.57 -0.41
CA PHE A 210 -10.87 -22.36 0.27
C PHE A 210 -10.59 -21.21 -0.72
N GLY A 211 -11.49 -20.27 -0.76
CA GLY A 211 -11.22 -18.92 -1.22
C GLY A 211 -11.01 -18.74 -2.71
N ILE A 212 -9.82 -18.87 -3.23
CA ILE A 212 -9.48 -18.50 -4.60
C ILE A 212 -10.27 -19.32 -5.63
N ASN A 213 -10.41 -20.63 -5.43
CA ASN A 213 -11.15 -21.47 -6.37
C ASN A 213 -12.66 -21.33 -6.25
N SER A 214 -13.18 -21.02 -5.07
CA SER A 214 -14.60 -20.74 -4.89
C SER A 214 -15.07 -19.45 -5.59
N ILE A 215 -14.13 -18.59 -6.01
CA ILE A 215 -14.39 -17.29 -6.66
C ILE A 215 -13.84 -17.24 -8.09
N GLY A 216 -13.65 -18.39 -8.74
CA GLY A 216 -13.23 -18.46 -10.15
C GLY A 216 -11.74 -18.75 -10.38
N GLY A 217 -11.01 -19.20 -9.37
CA GLY A 217 -9.61 -19.64 -9.49
C GLY A 217 -8.61 -18.50 -9.66
N ALA A 218 -7.39 -18.87 -10.07
CA ALA A 218 -6.27 -17.94 -10.21
C ALA A 218 -6.55 -16.78 -11.18
N THR A 219 -7.31 -17.04 -12.25
CA THR A 219 -7.66 -16.02 -13.26
C THR A 219 -8.64 -14.96 -12.75
N ALA A 220 -9.29 -15.19 -11.61
CA ALA A 220 -10.20 -14.21 -10.99
C ALA A 220 -9.52 -13.31 -9.96
N VAL A 221 -8.30 -13.62 -9.54
CA VAL A 221 -7.65 -12.94 -8.40
C VAL A 221 -7.54 -11.44 -8.63
N ALA A 222 -7.03 -11.01 -9.77
CA ALA A 222 -6.88 -9.57 -10.05
C ALA A 222 -8.23 -8.85 -10.04
N THR A 223 -9.27 -9.45 -10.64
CA THR A 223 -10.63 -8.90 -10.64
C THR A 223 -11.19 -8.82 -9.22
N THR A 224 -11.07 -9.88 -8.43
CA THR A 224 -11.57 -9.94 -7.04
C THR A 224 -10.90 -8.89 -6.16
N LEU A 225 -9.58 -8.76 -6.22
CA LEU A 225 -8.83 -7.76 -5.47
C LEU A 225 -9.22 -6.33 -5.90
N LYS A 226 -9.35 -6.09 -7.21
CA LYS A 226 -9.81 -4.81 -7.75
C LYS A 226 -11.22 -4.46 -7.25
N ASP A 227 -12.16 -5.42 -7.32
CA ASP A 227 -13.53 -5.19 -6.87
C ASP A 227 -13.59 -4.84 -5.38
N ARG A 228 -12.80 -5.53 -4.56
CA ARG A 228 -12.69 -5.24 -3.13
C ARG A 228 -12.08 -3.86 -2.86
N ALA A 229 -11.05 -3.47 -3.58
CA ALA A 229 -10.43 -2.15 -3.46
C ALA A 229 -11.41 -1.03 -3.85
N VAL A 230 -12.09 -1.18 -4.98
CA VAL A 230 -13.10 -0.22 -5.46
C VAL A 230 -14.26 -0.10 -4.46
N GLN A 231 -14.76 -1.21 -3.94
CA GLN A 231 -15.80 -1.21 -2.91
C GLN A 231 -15.32 -0.45 -1.66
N TRP A 232 -14.13 -0.77 -1.17
CA TRP A 232 -13.57 -0.13 0.02
C TRP A 232 -13.37 1.38 -0.15
N ILE A 233 -12.90 1.85 -1.32
CA ILE A 233 -12.78 3.28 -1.64
C ILE A 233 -14.15 3.96 -1.53
N LYS A 234 -15.20 3.37 -2.12
CA LYS A 234 -16.56 3.92 -2.08
C LYS A 234 -17.14 3.99 -0.67
N GLU A 235 -16.84 3.02 0.16
CA GLU A 235 -17.28 2.95 1.57
C GLU A 235 -16.56 3.98 2.46
N HIS A 236 -15.37 4.47 2.06
CA HIS A 236 -14.53 5.37 2.87
C HIS A 236 -14.35 6.76 2.24
N LYS A 237 -15.12 7.10 1.20
CA LYS A 237 -14.98 8.33 0.43
C LYS A 237 -15.20 9.64 1.21
N ASP A 238 -15.89 9.59 2.34
CA ASP A 238 -16.28 10.76 3.13
C ASP A 238 -15.23 11.19 4.18
N SER A 239 -14.10 10.47 4.26
CA SER A 239 -13.01 10.76 5.18
C SER A 239 -11.66 10.43 4.55
N PRO A 240 -10.55 11.03 5.03
CA PRO A 240 -9.23 10.70 4.50
C PRO A 240 -8.91 9.22 4.67
N PHE A 241 -8.40 8.59 3.61
CA PHE A 241 -8.03 7.19 3.65
C PHE A 241 -6.66 6.92 3.03
N PHE A 242 -6.04 5.85 3.51
CA PHE A 242 -4.82 5.26 3.00
C PHE A 242 -5.10 3.83 2.53
N LEU A 243 -4.95 3.58 1.26
CA LEU A 243 -5.06 2.25 0.67
C LEU A 243 -3.72 1.79 0.12
N TYR A 244 -3.20 0.68 0.64
CA TYR A 244 -2.12 -0.05 0.03
C TYR A 244 -2.71 -1.18 -0.83
N TYR A 245 -2.78 -0.94 -2.15
CA TYR A 245 -3.23 -1.93 -3.12
C TYR A 245 -2.03 -2.71 -3.65
N ALA A 246 -1.85 -3.93 -3.18
CA ALA A 246 -0.72 -4.79 -3.52
C ALA A 246 -1.19 -5.87 -4.51
N THR A 247 -1.06 -5.59 -5.81
CA THR A 247 -1.50 -6.54 -6.83
C THR A 247 -0.65 -7.82 -6.85
N THR A 248 -1.23 -8.93 -7.32
CA THR A 248 -0.51 -10.16 -7.66
C THR A 248 0.01 -10.14 -9.09
N ASN A 249 -0.51 -9.23 -9.94
CA ASN A 249 0.03 -9.01 -11.27
C ASN A 249 1.43 -8.39 -11.12
N ILE A 250 2.38 -8.78 -11.85
CA ILE A 250 2.42 -9.73 -12.96
C ILE A 250 3.29 -10.95 -12.60
N HIS A 251 3.39 -11.29 -11.31
CA HIS A 251 4.16 -12.46 -10.88
C HIS A 251 3.62 -13.73 -11.55
N HIS A 252 4.54 -14.62 -11.95
CA HIS A 252 4.14 -15.92 -12.51
C HIS A 252 3.42 -16.81 -11.46
N PRO A 253 2.55 -17.74 -11.87
CA PRO A 253 2.09 -18.00 -13.23
C PRO A 253 1.26 -16.83 -13.76
N PHE A 254 1.43 -16.56 -15.06
CA PHE A 254 0.66 -15.52 -15.73
C PHE A 254 -0.75 -16.02 -15.97
N THR A 255 -1.68 -15.61 -15.13
CA THR A 255 -3.08 -16.05 -15.13
C THR A 255 -4.04 -14.87 -15.33
N PRO A 256 -3.92 -14.12 -16.44
CA PRO A 256 -4.86 -13.05 -16.72
C PRO A 256 -6.27 -13.60 -16.91
N ALA A 257 -7.29 -12.82 -16.60
CA ALA A 257 -8.66 -13.19 -16.90
C ALA A 257 -8.83 -13.40 -18.43
N GLU A 258 -9.74 -14.30 -18.81
CA GLU A 258 -9.92 -14.75 -20.20
C GLU A 258 -10.01 -13.60 -21.23
N ARG A 259 -10.67 -12.48 -20.84
CA ARG A 259 -10.81 -11.29 -21.70
C ARG A 259 -9.48 -10.60 -22.06
N PHE A 260 -8.39 -10.92 -21.38
CA PHE A 260 -7.05 -10.38 -21.66
C PHE A 260 -6.15 -11.36 -22.39
N VAL A 261 -6.51 -12.64 -22.49
CA VAL A 261 -5.71 -13.67 -23.16
C VAL A 261 -5.56 -13.33 -24.64
N GLY A 262 -4.32 -13.27 -25.11
CA GLY A 262 -3.98 -12.96 -26.50
C GLY A 262 -4.14 -11.51 -26.92
N THR A 263 -4.28 -10.59 -25.97
CA THR A 263 -4.45 -9.15 -26.27
C THR A 263 -3.13 -8.42 -26.49
N SER A 264 -2.00 -8.99 -26.04
CA SER A 264 -0.67 -8.38 -26.18
C SER A 264 0.21 -9.10 -27.20
N GLU A 265 1.24 -8.40 -27.69
CA GLU A 265 2.29 -8.99 -28.53
C GLU A 265 3.41 -9.64 -27.70
N ALA A 266 3.32 -9.59 -26.37
CA ALA A 266 4.31 -10.15 -25.44
C ALA A 266 3.83 -11.46 -24.76
N GLY A 267 2.79 -12.10 -25.33
CA GLY A 267 2.21 -13.34 -24.80
C GLY A 267 1.59 -13.21 -23.42
N PRO A 268 1.47 -14.29 -22.64
CA PRO A 268 0.77 -14.28 -21.35
C PRO A 268 1.31 -13.26 -20.35
N TYR A 269 2.60 -12.95 -20.40
CA TYR A 269 3.20 -11.88 -19.61
C TYR A 269 2.60 -10.52 -19.93
N GLY A 270 2.55 -10.16 -21.21
CA GLY A 270 1.97 -8.90 -21.66
C GLY A 270 0.46 -8.84 -21.46
N ASP A 271 -0.24 -9.98 -21.59
CA ASP A 271 -1.67 -10.08 -21.30
C ASP A 271 -1.94 -9.75 -19.82
N SER A 272 -1.09 -10.20 -18.90
CA SER A 272 -1.16 -9.86 -17.48
C SER A 272 -0.86 -8.38 -17.21
N ILE A 273 0.00 -7.74 -18.03
CA ILE A 273 0.21 -6.28 -17.97
C ILE A 273 -1.02 -5.53 -18.46
N HIS A 274 -1.70 -6.01 -19.50
CA HIS A 274 -2.96 -5.42 -19.96
C HIS A 274 -4.05 -5.49 -18.88
N GLU A 275 -4.13 -6.62 -18.16
CA GLU A 275 -5.02 -6.74 -16.99
C GLU A 275 -4.64 -5.76 -15.87
N LEU A 276 -3.35 -5.63 -15.57
CA LEU A 276 -2.85 -4.66 -14.59
C LEU A 276 -3.25 -3.23 -14.98
N ASP A 277 -3.06 -2.85 -16.24
CA ASP A 277 -3.45 -1.53 -16.73
C ASP A 277 -4.95 -1.27 -16.58
N TRP A 278 -5.77 -2.29 -16.87
CA TRP A 278 -7.21 -2.21 -16.62
C TRP A 278 -7.52 -2.02 -15.12
N VAL A 279 -6.85 -2.73 -14.22
CA VAL A 279 -7.02 -2.57 -12.77
C VAL A 279 -6.72 -1.13 -12.35
N VAL A 280 -5.61 -0.56 -12.81
CA VAL A 280 -5.25 0.85 -12.54
C VAL A 280 -6.33 1.79 -13.08
N GLY A 281 -6.83 1.52 -14.30
CA GLY A 281 -7.91 2.26 -14.92
C GLY A 281 -9.20 2.25 -14.10
N GLU A 282 -9.58 1.11 -13.53
CA GLU A 282 -10.77 0.97 -12.69
C GLU A 282 -10.66 1.75 -11.37
N ILE A 283 -9.47 1.73 -10.73
CA ILE A 283 -9.23 2.55 -9.55
C ILE A 283 -9.30 4.04 -9.90
N MET A 284 -8.65 4.48 -10.97
CA MET A 284 -8.69 5.87 -11.43
C MET A 284 -10.12 6.31 -11.78
N ARG A 285 -10.87 5.47 -12.51
CA ARG A 285 -12.28 5.72 -12.84
C ARG A 285 -13.13 5.87 -11.58
N THR A 286 -12.92 5.03 -10.58
CA THR A 286 -13.64 5.13 -9.30
C THR A 286 -13.34 6.45 -8.61
N LEU A 287 -12.09 6.91 -8.59
CA LEU A 287 -11.74 8.21 -8.03
C LEU A 287 -12.40 9.36 -8.79
N ASP A 288 -12.48 9.28 -10.12
CA ASP A 288 -13.14 10.27 -10.96
C ASP A 288 -14.66 10.29 -10.67
N GLU A 289 -15.33 9.12 -10.65
CA GLU A 289 -16.77 8.99 -10.43
C GLU A 289 -17.22 9.44 -9.03
N GLU A 290 -16.41 9.18 -8.01
CA GLU A 290 -16.71 9.58 -6.63
C GLU A 290 -16.22 11.01 -6.30
N GLY A 291 -15.66 11.73 -7.28
CA GLY A 291 -15.18 13.10 -7.09
C GLY A 291 -13.92 13.21 -6.22
N LEU A 292 -13.14 12.14 -6.10
CA LEU A 292 -11.98 12.04 -5.21
C LEU A 292 -10.66 12.36 -5.91
N ALA A 293 -10.61 12.32 -7.26
CA ALA A 293 -9.37 12.41 -8.03
C ALA A 293 -8.55 13.67 -7.69
N GLY A 294 -9.22 14.82 -7.53
CA GLY A 294 -8.55 16.10 -7.20
C GLY A 294 -7.95 16.17 -5.79
N ASN A 295 -8.29 15.24 -4.91
CA ASN A 295 -7.80 15.17 -3.53
C ASN A 295 -7.21 13.81 -3.19
N THR A 296 -6.62 13.12 -4.17
CA THR A 296 -5.98 11.82 -3.96
C THR A 296 -4.57 11.81 -4.52
N LEU A 297 -3.60 11.44 -3.69
CA LEU A 297 -2.25 11.09 -4.11
C LEU A 297 -2.25 9.61 -4.51
N LEU A 298 -2.21 9.34 -5.82
CA LEU A 298 -2.12 8.00 -6.37
C LEU A 298 -0.67 7.70 -6.78
N ILE A 299 -0.07 6.70 -6.18
CA ILE A 299 1.31 6.26 -6.40
C ILE A 299 1.28 4.88 -7.05
N PHE A 300 1.96 4.74 -8.20
CA PHE A 300 2.19 3.46 -8.88
C PHE A 300 3.67 3.11 -8.79
N THR A 301 3.98 1.91 -8.32
CA THR A 301 5.37 1.42 -8.14
C THR A 301 5.44 -0.10 -8.27
N SER A 302 6.65 -0.60 -8.48
CA SER A 302 6.94 -2.03 -8.50
C SER A 302 8.18 -2.34 -7.66
#